data_d647add79946cfb081e2933af70a0e9a
#
_entry.id   d647add79946cfb081e2933af70a0e9a
#
_cell.length_a   1.000
_cell.length_b   1.000
_cell.length_c   1.000
_cell.angle_alpha   90.00
_cell.angle_beta   90.00
_cell.angle_gamma   90.00
#
_symmetry.space_group_name_H-M   'P 1'
#
loop_
_entity.id
_entity.type
_entity.pdbx_description
1 polymer ?
#
loop_
_entity_poly.entity_id
_entity_poly.type
_entity_poly.pdbx_seq_one_letter_code
_entity_poly.pdbx_strand_id
1 'polypeptide(L)'
;MPNRHVINEIIAAYANAALEGAHNMGGRDAVVEVRNQLIQILEFMSTNIKLRLSLDDEVYTPEQRKEIARNVFEGYNPILVELLGVMASRGDVEKLRRVYADYENLIVSKLDFNVVDVTTVVDLDDNLRTVIKNKIKNDLGRDCVLVEHKDP
;
A
#
# COMPACT_ATOMS: atom_id res chain seq x y z
N MET A 1 -1.50 -26.99 -7.16
CA MET A 1 -2.14 -25.73 -6.71
C MET A 1 -1.84 -25.51 -5.24
N PRO A 2 -1.28 -24.34 -4.87
CA PRO A 2 -1.15 -24.03 -3.46
C PRO A 2 -2.54 -23.92 -2.83
N ASN A 3 -2.68 -24.43 -1.62
CA ASN A 3 -3.94 -24.34 -0.92
C ASN A 3 -4.15 -22.89 -0.37
N ARG A 4 -5.37 -22.60 0.06
CA ARG A 4 -5.75 -21.27 0.55
C ARG A 4 -4.86 -20.79 1.71
N HIS A 5 -4.45 -21.69 2.58
CA HIS A 5 -3.60 -21.36 3.72
C HIS A 5 -2.22 -20.87 3.26
N VAL A 6 -1.61 -21.56 2.30
CA VAL A 6 -0.30 -21.18 1.74
C VAL A 6 -0.40 -19.81 1.03
N ILE A 7 -1.47 -19.58 0.27
CA ILE A 7 -1.69 -18.29 -0.40
C ILE A 7 -1.81 -17.16 0.63
N ASN A 8 -2.55 -17.38 1.72
CA ASN A 8 -2.70 -16.38 2.78
C ASN A 8 -1.37 -16.07 3.46
N GLU A 9 -0.51 -17.08 3.67
CA GLU A 9 0.83 -16.89 4.23
C GLU A 9 1.71 -16.05 3.30
N ILE A 10 1.65 -16.29 1.99
CA ILE A 10 2.40 -15.52 0.98
C ILE A 10 1.97 -14.05 1.02
N ILE A 11 0.66 -13.80 1.02
CA ILE A 11 0.10 -12.45 1.07
C ILE A 11 0.54 -11.75 2.36
N ALA A 12 0.45 -12.43 3.50
CA ALA A 12 0.87 -11.89 4.78
C ALA A 12 2.36 -11.56 4.79
N ALA A 13 3.20 -12.41 4.18
CA ALA A 13 4.64 -12.17 4.09
C ALA A 13 4.96 -10.89 3.29
N TYR A 14 4.29 -10.68 2.15
CA TYR A 14 4.45 -9.45 1.37
C TYR A 14 4.01 -8.22 2.16
N ALA A 15 2.85 -8.29 2.81
CA ALA A 15 2.33 -7.17 3.58
C ALA A 15 3.23 -6.81 4.77
N ASN A 16 3.70 -7.81 5.50
CA ASN A 16 4.63 -7.61 6.62
C ASN A 16 5.96 -7.01 6.16
N ALA A 17 6.52 -7.51 5.06
CA ALA A 17 7.77 -7.00 4.51
C ALA A 17 7.63 -5.53 4.12
N ALA A 18 6.54 -5.17 3.47
CA ALA A 18 6.26 -3.78 3.09
C ALA A 18 6.12 -2.89 4.32
N LEU A 19 5.37 -3.32 5.33
CA LEU A 19 5.16 -2.54 6.55
C LEU A 19 6.46 -2.33 7.32
N GLU A 20 7.19 -3.40 7.55
CA GLU A 20 8.46 -3.33 8.29
C GLU A 20 9.50 -2.49 7.55
N GLY A 21 9.61 -2.67 6.24
CA GLY A 21 10.51 -1.89 5.41
C GLY A 21 10.18 -0.41 5.44
N ALA A 22 8.91 -0.05 5.30
CA ALA A 22 8.47 1.34 5.36
C ALA A 22 8.69 1.95 6.75
N HIS A 23 8.32 1.23 7.80
CA HIS A 23 8.47 1.70 9.17
C HIS A 23 9.93 1.92 9.54
N ASN A 24 10.81 0.99 9.17
CA ASN A 24 12.26 1.11 9.42
C ASN A 24 12.89 2.26 8.63
N MET A 25 12.37 2.55 7.44
CA MET A 25 12.89 3.62 6.58
C MET A 25 12.53 5.02 7.08
N GLY A 26 11.30 5.22 7.54
CA GLY A 26 10.82 6.56 7.88
C GLY A 26 9.65 6.63 8.85
N GLY A 27 9.41 5.60 9.66
CA GLY A 27 8.37 5.61 10.68
C GLY A 27 6.95 5.67 10.10
N ARG A 28 6.05 6.29 10.85
CA ARG A 28 4.64 6.40 10.45
C ARG A 28 4.45 7.12 9.12
N ASP A 29 5.22 8.16 8.85
CA ASP A 29 5.11 8.93 7.61
C ASP A 29 5.38 8.06 6.39
N ALA A 30 6.43 7.23 6.44
CA ALA A 30 6.74 6.31 5.34
C ALA A 30 5.68 5.20 5.22
N VAL A 31 5.16 4.71 6.33
CA VAL A 31 4.07 3.71 6.34
C VAL A 31 2.83 4.25 5.63
N VAL A 32 2.46 5.49 5.93
CA VAL A 32 1.31 6.15 5.30
C VAL A 32 1.58 6.45 3.83
N GLU A 33 2.80 6.89 3.48
CA GLU A 33 3.19 7.11 2.10
C GLU A 33 3.06 5.84 1.26
N VAL A 34 3.58 4.72 1.76
CA VAL A 34 3.46 3.41 1.09
C VAL A 34 2.01 3.01 0.94
N ARG A 35 1.20 3.19 1.98
CA ARG A 35 -0.24 2.92 1.93
C ARG A 35 -0.91 3.72 0.81
N ASN A 36 -0.66 5.01 0.75
CA ASN A 36 -1.28 5.89 -0.24
C ASN A 36 -0.83 5.56 -1.66
N GLN A 37 0.44 5.22 -1.83
CA GLN A 37 0.98 4.81 -3.13
C GLN A 37 0.45 3.45 -3.57
N LEU A 38 0.21 2.52 -2.64
CA LEU A 38 -0.45 1.25 -2.96
C LEU A 38 -1.84 1.47 -3.56
N ILE A 39 -2.61 2.39 -2.99
CA ILE A 39 -3.92 2.75 -3.53
C ILE A 39 -3.79 3.30 -4.94
N GLN A 40 -2.85 4.21 -5.18
CA GLN A 40 -2.60 4.79 -6.50
C GLN A 40 -2.20 3.72 -7.51
N ILE A 41 -1.34 2.80 -7.13
CA ILE A 41 -0.88 1.72 -8.01
C ILE A 41 -2.04 0.78 -8.36
N LEU A 42 -2.88 0.44 -7.38
CA LEU A 42 -4.05 -0.41 -7.62
C LEU A 42 -5.02 0.24 -8.61
N GLU A 43 -5.27 1.53 -8.47
CA GLU A 43 -6.11 2.29 -9.41
C GLU A 43 -5.49 2.33 -10.80
N PHE A 44 -4.20 2.62 -10.88
CA PHE A 44 -3.47 2.64 -12.15
C PHE A 44 -3.52 1.29 -12.86
N MET A 45 -3.31 0.20 -12.12
CA MET A 45 -3.33 -1.15 -12.70
C MET A 45 -4.74 -1.59 -13.10
N SER A 46 -5.78 -1.12 -12.42
CA SER A 46 -7.16 -1.44 -12.77
C SER A 46 -7.58 -0.87 -14.13
N THR A 47 -6.97 0.26 -14.52
CA THR A 47 -7.26 0.93 -15.80
C THR A 47 -6.24 0.58 -16.89
N ASN A 48 -5.14 -0.09 -16.55
CA ASN A 48 -4.06 -0.44 -17.49
C ASN A 48 -3.89 -1.96 -17.54
N ILE A 49 -4.84 -2.62 -18.18
CA ILE A 49 -4.90 -4.09 -18.24
C ILE A 49 -3.66 -4.68 -18.93
N LYS A 50 -3.16 -4.02 -19.98
CA LYS A 50 -1.96 -4.48 -20.69
C LYS A 50 -0.73 -4.55 -19.78
N LEU A 51 -0.54 -3.54 -18.95
CA LEU A 51 0.55 -3.54 -17.95
C LEU A 51 0.39 -4.67 -16.97
N ARG A 52 -0.80 -4.82 -16.40
CA ARG A 52 -1.07 -5.87 -15.42
C ARG A 52 -0.79 -7.26 -15.99
N LEU A 53 -1.22 -7.51 -17.23
CA LEU A 53 -0.98 -8.79 -17.90
C LEU A 53 0.51 -8.99 -18.19
N SER A 54 1.24 -7.93 -18.58
CA SER A 54 2.68 -8.02 -18.85
C SER A 54 3.49 -8.39 -17.62
N LEU A 55 3.08 -7.93 -16.44
CA LEU A 55 3.78 -8.21 -15.20
C LEU A 55 3.66 -9.68 -14.76
N ASP A 56 2.64 -10.38 -15.24
CA ASP A 56 2.41 -11.81 -14.94
C ASP A 56 2.64 -12.71 -16.16
N ASP A 57 3.06 -12.17 -17.30
CA ASP A 57 3.18 -12.91 -18.55
C ASP A 57 4.41 -13.83 -18.53
N GLU A 58 4.18 -15.12 -18.72
CA GLU A 58 5.22 -16.14 -18.75
C GLU A 58 6.13 -16.06 -19.99
N VAL A 59 5.76 -15.29 -21.02
CA VAL A 59 6.61 -15.00 -22.16
C VAL A 59 7.89 -14.28 -21.71
N TYR A 60 7.78 -13.46 -20.69
CA TYR A 60 8.92 -12.79 -20.07
C TYR A 60 9.52 -13.67 -18.97
N THR A 61 10.86 -13.66 -18.86
CA THR A 61 11.52 -14.32 -17.73
C THR A 61 11.18 -13.61 -16.42
N PRO A 62 11.36 -14.26 -15.25
CA PRO A 62 11.19 -13.59 -13.96
C PRO A 62 12.01 -12.31 -13.85
N GLU A 63 13.24 -12.31 -14.34
CA GLU A 63 14.13 -11.13 -14.32
C GLU A 63 13.60 -10.01 -15.21
N GLN A 64 13.05 -10.36 -16.37
CA GLN A 64 12.45 -9.38 -17.29
C GLN A 64 11.19 -8.76 -16.66
N ARG A 65 10.33 -9.54 -16.03
CA ARG A 65 9.16 -9.01 -15.34
C ARG A 65 9.54 -8.09 -14.19
N LYS A 66 10.58 -8.45 -13.44
CA LYS A 66 11.12 -7.61 -12.36
C LYS A 66 11.59 -6.26 -12.90
N GLU A 67 12.29 -6.27 -14.02
CA GLU A 67 12.80 -5.06 -14.66
C GLU A 67 11.66 -4.19 -15.19
N ILE A 68 10.62 -4.80 -15.78
CA ILE A 68 9.43 -4.07 -16.22
C ILE A 68 8.80 -3.35 -15.03
N ALA A 69 8.63 -4.03 -13.92
CA ALA A 69 8.05 -3.44 -12.71
C ALA A 69 8.89 -2.27 -12.19
N ARG A 70 10.20 -2.43 -12.13
CA ARG A 70 11.10 -1.36 -11.70
C ARG A 70 11.01 -0.12 -12.58
N ASN A 71 10.95 -0.31 -13.89
CA ASN A 71 10.86 0.81 -14.83
C ASN A 71 9.51 1.52 -14.74
N VAL A 72 8.43 0.77 -14.67
CA VAL A 72 7.07 1.32 -14.62
C VAL A 72 6.82 2.09 -13.33
N PHE A 73 7.29 1.56 -12.21
CA PHE A 73 7.04 2.15 -10.89
C PHE A 73 8.22 2.96 -10.36
N GLU A 74 9.14 3.34 -11.24
CA GLU A 74 10.20 4.28 -10.90
C GLU A 74 9.61 5.58 -10.36
N GLY A 75 10.16 6.09 -9.28
CA GLY A 75 9.65 7.30 -8.61
C GLY A 75 8.71 7.05 -7.44
N TYR A 76 8.15 5.87 -7.33
CA TYR A 76 7.44 5.48 -6.11
C TYR A 76 8.42 5.15 -4.99
N ASN A 77 7.89 4.99 -3.78
CA ASN A 77 8.71 4.62 -2.63
C ASN A 77 9.55 3.36 -2.96
N PRO A 78 10.86 3.35 -2.64
CA PRO A 78 11.72 2.21 -2.95
C PRO A 78 11.23 0.86 -2.41
N ILE A 79 10.57 0.87 -1.26
CA ILE A 79 9.98 -0.35 -0.68
C ILE A 79 8.94 -0.95 -1.64
N LEU A 80 8.08 -0.09 -2.24
CA LEU A 80 7.08 -0.54 -3.20
C LEU A 80 7.68 -1.00 -4.51
N VAL A 81 8.68 -0.30 -5.01
CA VAL A 81 9.36 -0.68 -6.26
C VAL A 81 9.96 -2.08 -6.10
N GLU A 82 10.62 -2.32 -4.97
CA GLU A 82 11.21 -3.63 -4.68
C GLU A 82 10.14 -4.72 -4.48
N LEU A 83 9.09 -4.40 -3.75
CA LEU A 83 7.96 -5.33 -3.54
C LEU A 83 7.33 -5.76 -4.87
N LEU A 84 7.01 -4.79 -5.72
CA LEU A 84 6.39 -5.05 -7.02
C LEU A 84 7.33 -5.84 -7.93
N GLY A 85 8.63 -5.55 -7.88
CA GLY A 85 9.62 -6.31 -8.61
C GLY A 85 9.65 -7.79 -8.20
N VAL A 86 9.66 -8.06 -6.91
CA VAL A 86 9.63 -9.43 -6.38
C VAL A 86 8.32 -10.13 -6.76
N MET A 87 7.20 -9.44 -6.58
CA MET A 87 5.88 -10.00 -6.93
C MET A 87 5.78 -10.33 -8.42
N ALA A 88 6.28 -9.45 -9.28
CA ALA A 88 6.30 -9.69 -10.73
C ALA A 88 7.19 -10.89 -11.08
N SER A 89 8.36 -11.00 -10.46
CA SER A 89 9.27 -12.12 -10.72
C SER A 89 8.66 -13.47 -10.32
N ARG A 90 7.78 -13.48 -9.33
CA ARG A 90 7.13 -14.70 -8.83
C ARG A 90 5.74 -14.96 -9.41
N GLY A 91 5.23 -14.04 -10.26
CA GLY A 91 3.88 -14.17 -10.81
C GLY A 91 2.77 -13.92 -9.80
N ASP A 92 3.01 -13.05 -8.82
CA ASP A 92 2.10 -12.79 -7.70
C ASP A 92 1.42 -11.42 -7.75
N VAL A 93 1.58 -10.66 -8.85
CA VAL A 93 1.06 -9.28 -8.93
C VAL A 93 -0.47 -9.23 -8.77
N GLU A 94 -1.18 -10.25 -9.20
CA GLU A 94 -2.64 -10.35 -9.02
C GLU A 94 -3.07 -10.34 -7.55
N LYS A 95 -2.14 -10.66 -6.63
CA LYS A 95 -2.40 -10.68 -5.19
C LYS A 95 -2.26 -9.30 -4.53
N LEU A 96 -1.88 -8.27 -5.29
CA LEU A 96 -1.56 -6.96 -4.71
C LEU A 96 -2.72 -6.33 -3.93
N ARG A 97 -3.97 -6.49 -4.40
CA ARG A 97 -5.14 -5.97 -3.69
C ARG A 97 -5.27 -6.58 -2.29
N ARG A 98 -5.03 -7.87 -2.17
CA ARG A 98 -5.07 -8.56 -0.88
C ARG A 98 -3.89 -8.18 0.00
N VAL A 99 -2.72 -7.96 -0.60
CA VAL A 99 -1.54 -7.44 0.13
C VAL A 99 -1.86 -6.07 0.73
N TYR A 100 -2.51 -5.21 -0.04
CA TYR A 100 -2.93 -3.90 0.47
C TYR A 100 -3.90 -4.04 1.66
N ALA A 101 -4.89 -4.92 1.56
CA ALA A 101 -5.85 -5.12 2.64
C ALA A 101 -5.16 -5.60 3.93
N ASP A 102 -4.23 -6.55 3.81
CA ASP A 102 -3.44 -7.01 4.96
C ASP A 102 -2.55 -5.90 5.51
N TYR A 103 -1.94 -5.10 4.65
CA TYR A 103 -1.11 -3.95 5.05
C TYR A 103 -1.92 -2.96 5.90
N GLU A 104 -3.12 -2.60 5.46
CA GLU A 104 -4.02 -1.72 6.21
C GLU A 104 -4.32 -2.29 7.61
N ASN A 105 -4.64 -3.58 7.69
CA ASN A 105 -4.93 -4.24 8.96
C ASN A 105 -3.69 -4.27 9.87
N LEU A 106 -2.51 -4.46 9.32
CA LEU A 106 -1.26 -4.51 10.07
C LEU A 106 -0.87 -3.14 10.65
N ILE A 107 -1.21 -2.04 9.99
CA ILE A 107 -1.01 -0.71 10.56
C ILE A 107 -1.69 -0.61 11.92
N VAL A 108 -2.94 -1.05 12.01
CA VAL A 108 -3.70 -1.02 13.26
C VAL A 108 -3.15 -2.03 14.26
N SER A 109 -2.95 -3.27 13.86
CA SER A 109 -2.60 -4.35 14.78
C SER A 109 -1.15 -4.28 15.29
N LYS A 110 -0.22 -3.81 14.47
CA LYS A 110 1.20 -3.75 14.85
C LYS A 110 1.66 -2.37 15.30
N LEU A 111 1.15 -1.31 14.69
CA LEU A 111 1.62 0.05 14.96
C LEU A 111 0.62 0.88 15.79
N ASP A 112 -0.56 0.34 16.02
CA ASP A 112 -1.57 0.91 16.91
C ASP A 112 -2.00 2.34 16.55
N PHE A 113 -2.19 2.61 15.26
CA PHE A 113 -2.82 3.84 14.80
C PHE A 113 -3.73 3.58 13.61
N ASN A 114 -4.68 4.49 13.40
CA ASN A 114 -5.57 4.45 12.24
C ASN A 114 -5.13 5.46 11.20
N VAL A 115 -5.32 5.12 9.92
CA VAL A 115 -5.20 6.08 8.83
C VAL A 115 -6.61 6.41 8.38
N VAL A 116 -6.96 7.70 8.44
CA VAL A 116 -8.32 8.16 8.15
C VAL A 116 -8.27 9.11 6.97
N ASP A 117 -9.00 8.76 5.91
CA ASP A 117 -9.16 9.62 4.75
C ASP A 117 -10.24 10.67 5.04
N VAL A 118 -9.89 11.94 4.85
CA VAL A 118 -10.82 13.06 5.06
C VAL A 118 -10.95 13.82 3.76
N THR A 119 -12.17 13.89 3.25
CA THR A 119 -12.46 14.64 2.02
C THR A 119 -13.14 15.95 2.38
N THR A 120 -12.57 17.07 1.93
CA THR A 120 -13.09 18.41 2.23
C THR A 120 -13.12 19.26 0.96
N VAL A 121 -14.00 20.26 0.97
CA VAL A 121 -14.10 21.27 -0.12
C VAL A 121 -13.02 22.34 0.05
N VAL A 122 -12.66 22.64 1.30
CA VAL A 122 -11.68 23.68 1.64
C VAL A 122 -10.51 23.03 2.42
N ASP A 123 -9.39 23.73 2.44
CA ASP A 123 -8.23 23.26 3.21
C ASP A 123 -8.54 23.28 4.70
N LEU A 124 -8.07 22.25 5.40
CA LEU A 124 -8.18 22.19 6.87
C LEU A 124 -7.11 23.06 7.50
N ASP A 125 -7.47 23.84 8.52
CA ASP A 125 -6.47 24.48 9.37
C ASP A 125 -6.03 23.55 10.50
N ASP A 126 -4.98 23.93 11.23
CA ASP A 126 -4.42 23.09 12.30
C ASP A 126 -5.41 22.88 13.45
N ASN A 127 -6.24 23.88 13.76
CA ASN A 127 -7.25 23.75 14.80
C ASN A 127 -8.29 22.69 14.43
N LEU A 128 -8.76 22.73 13.20
CA LEU A 128 -9.76 21.77 12.73
C LEU A 128 -9.17 20.35 12.64
N ARG A 129 -7.92 20.23 12.19
CA ARG A 129 -7.21 18.93 12.21
C ARG A 129 -7.15 18.36 13.61
N THR A 130 -6.80 19.18 14.59
CA THR A 130 -6.72 18.75 15.99
C THR A 130 -8.08 18.28 16.51
N VAL A 131 -9.14 19.02 16.21
CA VAL A 131 -10.52 18.65 16.62
C VAL A 131 -10.91 17.30 16.00
N ILE A 132 -10.66 17.12 14.71
CA ILE A 132 -10.99 15.86 14.01
C ILE A 132 -10.19 14.69 14.62
N LYS A 133 -8.89 14.86 14.83
CA LYS A 133 -8.03 13.83 15.40
C LYS A 133 -8.48 13.43 16.79
N ASN A 134 -8.79 14.40 17.64
CA ASN A 134 -9.25 14.13 19.01
C ASN A 134 -10.57 13.38 19.04
N LYS A 135 -11.50 13.74 18.16
CA LYS A 135 -12.77 13.03 18.05
C LYS A 135 -12.58 11.59 17.62
N ILE A 136 -11.75 11.36 16.58
CA ILE A 136 -11.47 10.01 16.09
C ILE A 136 -10.76 9.19 17.17
N LYS A 137 -9.78 9.77 17.85
CA LYS A 137 -9.08 9.11 18.95
C LYS A 137 -10.04 8.70 20.08
N ASN A 138 -10.96 9.58 20.43
CA ASN A 138 -11.97 9.28 21.46
C ASN A 138 -12.93 8.17 21.02
N ASP A 139 -13.36 8.19 19.75
CA ASP A 139 -14.31 7.21 19.21
C ASP A 139 -13.67 5.84 18.97
N LEU A 140 -12.43 5.79 18.49
CA LEU A 140 -11.74 4.56 18.11
C LEU A 140 -10.74 4.06 19.15
N GLY A 141 -10.38 4.88 20.14
CA GLY A 141 -9.47 4.49 21.20
C GLY A 141 -7.99 4.45 20.85
N ARG A 142 -7.58 5.02 19.71
CA ARG A 142 -6.18 5.07 19.30
C ARG A 142 -5.89 6.28 18.43
N ASP A 143 -4.61 6.63 18.31
CA ASP A 143 -4.16 7.72 17.44
C ASP A 143 -4.57 7.51 15.99
N CYS A 144 -4.62 8.60 15.25
CA CYS A 144 -4.87 8.54 13.82
C CYS A 144 -3.93 9.48 13.06
N VAL A 145 -3.70 9.11 11.80
CA VAL A 145 -3.06 9.97 10.80
C VAL A 145 -4.13 10.35 9.80
N LEU A 146 -4.30 11.64 9.54
CA LEU A 146 -5.26 12.12 8.56
C LEU A 146 -4.62 12.16 7.17
N VAL A 147 -5.32 11.60 6.19
CA VAL A 147 -4.98 11.77 4.78
C VAL A 147 -6.04 12.67 4.18
N GLU A 148 -5.64 13.87 3.83
CA GLU A 148 -6.56 14.92 3.37
C GLU A 148 -6.73 14.85 1.86
N HIS A 149 -7.98 14.84 1.43
CA HIS A 149 -8.35 14.89 0.01
C HIS A 149 -9.22 16.12 -0.19
N LYS A 150 -8.84 16.96 -1.14
CA LYS A 150 -9.64 18.13 -1.49
C LYS A 150 -10.53 17.81 -2.67
N ASP A 151 -11.83 17.97 -2.50
CA ASP A 151 -12.82 17.81 -3.56
C ASP A 151 -13.25 19.19 -4.01
N PRO A 152 -12.83 19.64 -5.23
CA PRO A 152 -13.16 20.98 -5.73
C PRO A 152 -14.64 21.19 -6.05
#